data_3ba9403c28bed5b57f9399bb5c1fc60d
#
_entry.id   3ba9403c28bed5b57f9399bb5c1fc60d
#
_cell.length_a   1.000
_cell.length_b   1.000
_cell.length_c   1.000
_cell.angle_alpha   90.00
_cell.angle_beta   90.00
_cell.angle_gamma   90.00
#
_symmetry.space_group_name_H-M   'P 1'
#
loop_
_entity.id
_entity.type
_entity.pdbx_description
1 polymer ?
#
loop_
_entity_poly.entity_id
_entity_poly.type
_entity_poly.pdbx_seq_one_letter_code
_entity_poly.pdbx_strand_id
1 'polypeptide(L)'
;MNHLEHIAAHLGELDAMLLTGESNCYYATGFMGEGVALVTRKGSWYFTDSRYTEAAGKAIGDAAVIWETSRANPFTDLINKALAESGAQKVGFEEEVMTVATHTAYTEKLHCTLVPATAAMTALRGSKDDEEIANMIAAQRIAEGALAQICKEIHVGMTEKEIAARLNYLMVSAGAEKTSFDTIIASGPNGSMPHAVPSMRQVQQGDFITMDFGCVYKGYCSDMTRTVALGEPSEEMKKV
;
A
#
# COMPACT_ATOMS: atom_id res chain seq x y z
N MET A 1 13.73 7.55 -0.72
CA MET A 1 13.35 6.94 0.58
C MET A 1 13.63 5.44 0.52
N ASN A 2 14.43 4.91 1.44
CA ASN A 2 14.52 3.48 1.74
C ASN A 2 14.85 3.31 3.24
N HIS A 3 14.43 2.21 3.82
CA HIS A 3 14.59 1.96 5.26
C HIS A 3 15.43 0.70 5.53
N LEU A 4 16.26 0.26 4.57
CA LEU A 4 17.09 -0.96 4.70
C LEU A 4 18.00 -0.91 5.93
N GLU A 5 18.71 0.21 6.11
CA GLU A 5 19.58 0.39 7.29
C GLU A 5 18.77 0.44 8.60
N HIS A 6 17.59 1.08 8.56
CA HIS A 6 16.71 1.15 9.72
C HIS A 6 16.21 -0.25 10.13
N ILE A 7 15.79 -1.08 9.16
CA ILE A 7 15.41 -2.48 9.41
C ILE A 7 16.62 -3.26 9.96
N ALA A 8 17.79 -3.13 9.33
CA ALA A 8 19.01 -3.83 9.75
C ALA A 8 19.41 -3.50 11.18
N ALA A 9 19.25 -2.24 11.61
CA ALA A 9 19.53 -1.80 12.98
C ALA A 9 18.55 -2.38 14.02
N HIS A 10 17.33 -2.75 13.59
CA HIS A 10 16.26 -3.23 14.49
C HIS A 10 15.94 -4.72 14.36
N LEU A 11 16.85 -5.53 13.82
CA LEU A 11 16.67 -6.98 13.70
C LEU A 11 16.56 -7.70 15.05
N GLY A 12 16.97 -7.07 16.16
CA GLY A 12 16.95 -7.71 17.48
C GLY A 12 17.79 -9.00 17.51
N GLU A 13 17.14 -10.11 17.83
CA GLU A 13 17.77 -11.45 17.87
C GLU A 13 17.81 -12.14 16.50
N LEU A 14 17.26 -11.55 15.47
CA LEU A 14 17.30 -12.07 14.11
C LEU A 14 18.63 -11.71 13.44
N ASP A 15 19.09 -12.55 12.53
CA ASP A 15 20.25 -12.26 11.68
C ASP A 15 19.84 -11.52 10.43
N ALA A 16 18.62 -11.77 9.95
CA ALA A 16 18.06 -11.16 8.75
C ALA A 16 16.54 -11.02 8.83
N MET A 17 15.97 -10.17 7.96
CA MET A 17 14.54 -10.07 7.64
C MET A 17 14.33 -10.39 6.17
N LEU A 18 13.48 -11.36 5.88
CA LEU A 18 13.02 -11.73 4.53
C LEU A 18 11.63 -11.12 4.30
N LEU A 19 11.55 -10.16 3.40
CA LEU A 19 10.33 -9.43 3.08
C LEU A 19 9.78 -9.93 1.75
N THR A 20 8.54 -10.39 1.76
CA THR A 20 7.81 -10.92 0.60
C THR A 20 6.54 -10.14 0.31
N GLY A 21 6.08 -9.32 1.26
CA GLY A 21 4.92 -8.45 1.13
C GLY A 21 5.26 -7.17 0.35
N GLU A 22 4.42 -6.82 -0.61
CA GLU A 22 4.61 -5.63 -1.47
C GLU A 22 4.85 -4.36 -0.66
N SER A 23 4.01 -4.10 0.37
CA SER A 23 4.12 -2.91 1.21
C SER A 23 5.43 -2.86 2.02
N ASN A 24 5.91 -4.01 2.52
CA ASN A 24 7.15 -4.06 3.29
C ASN A 24 8.39 -4.05 2.39
N CYS A 25 8.31 -4.66 1.20
CA CYS A 25 9.34 -4.49 0.17
C CYS A 25 9.46 -3.04 -0.27
N TYR A 26 8.33 -2.36 -0.49
CA TYR A 26 8.33 -0.92 -0.82
C TYR A 26 8.90 -0.07 0.33
N TYR A 27 8.44 -0.28 1.56
CA TYR A 27 8.99 0.40 2.74
C TYR A 27 10.51 0.22 2.83
N ALA A 28 10.98 -1.01 2.70
CA ALA A 28 12.41 -1.32 2.77
C ALA A 28 13.23 -0.64 1.67
N THR A 29 12.77 -0.68 0.43
CA THR A 29 13.58 -0.37 -0.76
C THR A 29 13.23 0.95 -1.44
N GLY A 30 12.02 1.48 -1.23
CA GLY A 30 11.47 2.59 -2.01
C GLY A 30 11.08 2.20 -3.44
N PHE A 31 11.12 0.91 -3.78
CA PHE A 31 10.75 0.39 -5.10
C PHE A 31 9.39 -0.31 -5.09
N MET A 32 8.51 0.14 -5.97
CA MET A 32 7.19 -0.46 -6.20
C MET A 32 7.26 -1.45 -7.37
N GLY A 33 7.38 -2.73 -7.06
CA GLY A 33 7.44 -3.79 -8.07
C GLY A 33 7.51 -5.17 -7.44
N GLU A 34 7.39 -6.20 -8.27
CA GLU A 34 7.43 -7.59 -7.80
C GLU A 34 8.87 -7.98 -7.41
N GLY A 35 9.02 -8.51 -6.22
CA GLY A 35 10.31 -8.98 -5.73
C GLY A 35 10.29 -9.37 -4.26
N VAL A 36 11.45 -9.78 -3.78
CA VAL A 36 11.70 -10.18 -2.40
C VAL A 36 12.93 -9.45 -1.91
N ALA A 37 12.88 -8.92 -0.69
CA ALA A 37 14.04 -8.27 -0.07
C ALA A 37 14.58 -9.14 1.09
N LEU A 38 15.90 -9.29 1.16
CA LEU A 38 16.60 -9.84 2.32
C LEU A 38 17.46 -8.74 2.92
N VAL A 39 17.18 -8.39 4.16
CA VAL A 39 17.88 -7.34 4.90
C VAL A 39 18.69 -7.97 6.03
N THR A 40 19.98 -7.70 6.07
CA THR A 40 20.89 -8.17 7.12
C THR A 40 21.74 -7.02 7.67
N ARG A 41 22.47 -7.23 8.77
CA ARG A 41 23.44 -6.22 9.28
C ARG A 41 24.67 -6.03 8.40
N LYS A 42 24.92 -6.96 7.45
CA LYS A 42 26.11 -6.91 6.58
C LYS A 42 25.81 -6.37 5.18
N GLY A 43 24.53 -6.22 4.83
CA GLY A 43 24.05 -5.76 3.54
C GLY A 43 22.66 -6.21 3.25
N SER A 44 22.12 -5.72 2.16
CA SER A 44 20.76 -6.03 1.72
C SER A 44 20.74 -6.49 0.28
N TRP A 45 19.80 -7.36 -0.05
CA TRP A 45 19.59 -7.90 -1.40
C TRP A 45 18.13 -7.71 -1.79
N TYR A 46 17.93 -7.42 -3.07
CA TYR A 46 16.62 -7.41 -3.69
C TYR A 46 16.61 -8.39 -4.86
N PHE A 47 15.70 -9.35 -4.82
CA PHE A 47 15.54 -10.39 -5.82
C PHE A 47 14.31 -10.07 -6.65
N THR A 48 14.46 -9.98 -7.96
CA THR A 48 13.37 -9.70 -8.89
C THR A 48 13.62 -10.37 -10.23
N ASP A 49 12.72 -10.27 -11.18
CA ASP A 49 12.92 -10.81 -12.52
C ASP A 49 13.29 -9.73 -13.56
N SER A 50 13.56 -10.16 -14.78
CA SER A 50 14.03 -9.27 -15.87
C SER A 50 13.07 -8.12 -16.20
N ARG A 51 11.80 -8.22 -15.86
CA ARG A 51 10.81 -7.15 -16.08
C ARG A 51 11.07 -5.93 -15.20
N TYR A 52 11.68 -6.13 -14.03
CA TYR A 52 11.85 -5.11 -13.00
C TYR A 52 13.30 -4.75 -12.69
N THR A 53 14.30 -5.53 -13.17
CA THR A 53 15.72 -5.36 -12.81
C THR A 53 16.21 -3.93 -13.06
N GLU A 54 15.89 -3.35 -14.23
CA GLU A 54 16.33 -1.98 -14.57
C GLU A 54 15.65 -0.93 -13.67
N ALA A 55 14.34 -1.05 -13.45
CA ALA A 55 13.58 -0.10 -12.64
C ALA A 55 13.98 -0.19 -11.15
N ALA A 56 14.19 -1.41 -10.64
CA ALA A 56 14.71 -1.64 -9.29
C ALA A 56 16.11 -1.03 -9.14
N GLY A 57 16.99 -1.21 -10.14
CA GLY A 57 18.33 -0.62 -10.14
C GLY A 57 18.31 0.89 -10.03
N LYS A 58 17.40 1.56 -10.74
CA LYS A 58 17.26 3.02 -10.69
C LYS A 58 16.69 3.51 -9.33
N ALA A 59 15.77 2.75 -8.75
CA ALA A 59 15.08 3.18 -7.52
C ALA A 59 15.89 2.86 -6.26
N ILE A 60 16.49 1.67 -6.18
CA ILE A 60 17.21 1.17 -5.00
C ILE A 60 18.67 1.64 -5.01
N GLY A 61 19.28 1.76 -6.20
CA GLY A 61 20.69 2.17 -6.35
C GLY A 61 21.63 1.22 -5.59
N ASP A 62 22.62 1.80 -4.92
CA ASP A 62 23.64 1.05 -4.17
C ASP A 62 23.19 0.58 -2.78
N ALA A 63 21.93 0.86 -2.39
CA ALA A 63 21.40 0.50 -1.07
C ALA A 63 21.18 -1.01 -0.90
N ALA A 64 20.97 -1.74 -1.99
CA ALA A 64 20.90 -3.20 -1.99
C ALA A 64 21.50 -3.79 -3.28
N VAL A 65 22.03 -5.00 -3.17
CA VAL A 65 22.47 -5.79 -4.31
C VAL A 65 21.24 -6.37 -5.02
N ILE A 66 21.08 -6.10 -6.31
CA ILE A 66 19.95 -6.61 -7.09
C ILE A 66 20.36 -7.85 -7.86
N TRP A 67 19.63 -8.95 -7.64
CA TRP A 67 19.84 -10.20 -8.38
C TRP A 67 18.59 -10.58 -9.15
N GLU A 68 18.81 -10.90 -10.42
CA GLU A 68 17.76 -11.32 -11.34
C GLU A 68 17.47 -12.82 -11.20
N THR A 69 16.20 -13.15 -10.97
CA THR A 69 15.75 -14.54 -10.93
C THR A 69 15.49 -15.07 -12.34
N SER A 70 15.66 -16.37 -12.49
CA SER A 70 15.39 -17.09 -13.74
C SER A 70 15.00 -18.55 -13.42
N ARG A 71 14.65 -19.31 -14.45
CA ARG A 71 14.43 -20.77 -14.28
C ARG A 71 15.68 -21.50 -13.78
N ALA A 72 16.88 -21.03 -14.17
CA ALA A 72 18.15 -21.60 -13.73
C ALA A 72 18.58 -21.11 -12.34
N ASN A 73 18.10 -19.94 -11.92
CA ASN A 73 18.42 -19.32 -10.65
C ASN A 73 17.11 -18.87 -9.97
N PRO A 74 16.35 -19.78 -9.36
CA PRO A 74 15.09 -19.44 -8.68
C PRO A 74 15.35 -18.61 -7.42
N PHE A 75 14.33 -17.95 -6.91
CA PHE A 75 14.41 -17.12 -5.69
C PHE A 75 15.13 -17.83 -4.53
N THR A 76 14.81 -19.11 -4.29
CA THR A 76 15.38 -19.88 -3.18
C THR A 76 16.90 -20.05 -3.27
N ASP A 77 17.43 -20.21 -4.48
CA ASP A 77 18.88 -20.39 -4.68
C ASP A 77 19.62 -19.06 -4.48
N LEU A 78 19.04 -17.96 -4.96
CA LEU A 78 19.58 -16.63 -4.77
C LEU A 78 19.51 -16.20 -3.30
N ILE A 79 18.41 -16.47 -2.62
CA ILE A 79 18.29 -16.22 -1.17
C ILE A 79 19.33 -17.03 -0.41
N ASN A 80 19.51 -18.32 -0.70
CA ASN A 80 20.53 -19.16 -0.07
C ASN A 80 21.95 -18.63 -0.29
N LYS A 81 22.24 -18.11 -1.48
CA LYS A 81 23.51 -17.47 -1.78
C LYS A 81 23.72 -16.23 -0.90
N ALA A 82 22.72 -15.36 -0.76
CA ALA A 82 22.78 -14.18 0.10
C ALA A 82 22.87 -14.54 1.59
N LEU A 83 22.18 -15.60 2.04
CA LEU A 83 22.31 -16.15 3.38
C LEU A 83 23.74 -16.63 3.66
N ALA A 84 24.36 -17.33 2.71
CA ALA A 84 25.74 -17.77 2.84
C ALA A 84 26.74 -16.59 2.88
N GLU A 85 26.56 -15.58 2.04
CA GLU A 85 27.40 -14.37 2.01
C GLU A 85 27.28 -13.57 3.31
N SER A 86 26.07 -13.43 3.85
CA SER A 86 25.82 -12.70 5.10
C SER A 86 26.14 -13.54 6.36
N GLY A 87 26.07 -14.87 6.26
CA GLY A 87 26.16 -15.80 7.39
C GLY A 87 24.90 -15.84 8.25
N ALA A 88 23.76 -15.34 7.74
CA ALA A 88 22.50 -15.31 8.46
C ALA A 88 21.92 -16.72 8.60
N GLN A 89 21.49 -17.08 9.82
CA GLN A 89 20.92 -18.39 10.17
C GLN A 89 19.48 -18.27 10.69
N LYS A 90 19.17 -17.22 11.44
CA LYS A 90 17.87 -16.95 12.04
C LYS A 90 17.21 -15.81 11.28
N VAL A 91 16.23 -16.14 10.42
CA VAL A 91 15.64 -15.21 9.45
C VAL A 91 14.18 -14.93 9.81
N GLY A 92 13.86 -13.68 10.08
CA GLY A 92 12.48 -13.24 10.26
C GLY A 92 11.71 -13.27 8.94
N PHE A 93 10.44 -13.63 8.99
CA PHE A 93 9.54 -13.59 7.84
C PHE A 93 8.16 -13.04 8.24
N GLU A 94 7.38 -12.65 7.25
CA GLU A 94 6.05 -12.05 7.42
C GLU A 94 4.97 -13.14 7.43
N GLU A 95 4.61 -13.66 8.62
CA GLU A 95 3.64 -14.75 8.78
C GLU A 95 2.20 -14.36 8.37
N GLU A 96 1.87 -13.07 8.38
CA GLU A 96 0.56 -12.56 7.95
C GLU A 96 0.46 -12.37 6.43
N VAL A 97 1.60 -12.40 5.74
CA VAL A 97 1.68 -12.17 4.29
C VAL A 97 2.04 -13.45 3.54
N MET A 98 3.01 -14.20 4.06
CA MET A 98 3.51 -15.40 3.41
C MET A 98 2.45 -16.50 3.43
N THR A 99 2.11 -17.03 2.25
CA THR A 99 1.17 -18.16 2.17
C THR A 99 1.76 -19.42 2.79
N VAL A 100 0.91 -20.32 3.30
CA VAL A 100 1.36 -21.61 3.84
C VAL A 100 2.20 -22.39 2.80
N ALA A 101 1.79 -22.36 1.52
CA ALA A 101 2.53 -23.03 0.46
C ALA A 101 3.95 -22.46 0.27
N THR A 102 4.08 -21.13 0.29
CA THR A 102 5.39 -20.45 0.20
C THR A 102 6.25 -20.75 1.43
N HIS A 103 5.66 -20.67 2.63
CA HIS A 103 6.37 -20.99 3.88
C HIS A 103 6.88 -22.42 3.88
N THR A 104 6.08 -23.41 3.50
CA THR A 104 6.49 -24.82 3.39
C THR A 104 7.65 -24.96 2.41
N ALA A 105 7.53 -24.39 1.21
CA ALA A 105 8.58 -24.45 0.20
C ALA A 105 9.89 -23.77 0.66
N TYR A 106 9.80 -22.66 1.39
CA TYR A 106 10.96 -21.95 1.91
C TYR A 106 11.59 -22.71 3.09
N THR A 107 10.80 -23.29 3.98
CA THR A 107 11.30 -24.12 5.09
C THR A 107 12.06 -25.35 4.57
N GLU A 108 11.62 -25.94 3.46
CA GLU A 108 12.29 -27.10 2.85
C GLU A 108 13.56 -26.74 2.08
N LYS A 109 13.62 -25.52 1.49
CA LYS A 109 14.66 -25.16 0.52
C LYS A 109 15.68 -24.13 1.02
N LEU A 110 15.33 -23.30 1.99
CA LEU A 110 16.25 -22.29 2.51
C LEU A 110 17.15 -22.89 3.61
N HIS A 111 18.39 -22.50 3.60
CA HIS A 111 19.40 -22.95 4.56
C HIS A 111 19.42 -22.06 5.80
N CYS A 112 18.26 -21.85 6.41
CA CYS A 112 18.09 -21.02 7.62
C CYS A 112 16.89 -21.49 8.44
N THR A 113 16.77 -20.95 9.65
CA THR A 113 15.55 -21.09 10.47
C THR A 113 14.65 -19.88 10.25
N LEU A 114 13.44 -20.12 9.75
CA LEU A 114 12.42 -19.09 9.59
C LEU A 114 11.72 -18.82 10.94
N VAL A 115 11.58 -17.55 11.30
CA VAL A 115 10.96 -17.09 12.55
C VAL A 115 9.90 -16.05 12.24
N PRO A 116 8.65 -16.19 12.72
CA PRO A 116 7.62 -15.18 12.56
C PRO A 116 8.09 -13.82 13.08
N ALA A 117 7.91 -12.76 12.29
CA ALA A 117 8.44 -11.44 12.59
C ALA A 117 7.59 -10.27 12.06
N THR A 118 6.33 -10.50 11.68
CA THR A 118 5.41 -9.43 11.22
C THR A 118 5.29 -8.31 12.24
N ALA A 119 5.22 -8.63 13.53
CA ALA A 119 5.14 -7.64 14.60
C ALA A 119 6.32 -6.66 14.61
N ALA A 120 7.54 -7.11 14.28
CA ALA A 120 8.71 -6.24 14.19
C ALA A 120 8.56 -5.22 13.05
N MET A 121 8.12 -5.67 11.87
CA MET A 121 7.86 -4.77 10.73
C MET A 121 6.71 -3.80 11.00
N THR A 122 5.65 -4.27 11.65
CA THR A 122 4.52 -3.42 12.05
C THR A 122 4.97 -2.31 13.01
N ALA A 123 5.82 -2.62 13.97
CA ALA A 123 6.38 -1.64 14.90
C ALA A 123 7.24 -0.60 14.19
N LEU A 124 8.12 -1.01 13.27
CA LEU A 124 8.96 -0.10 12.48
C LEU A 124 8.13 0.87 11.62
N ARG A 125 7.13 0.35 10.93
CA ARG A 125 6.22 1.14 10.09
C ARG A 125 5.19 1.94 10.90
N GLY A 126 5.01 1.62 12.17
CA GLY A 126 4.09 2.32 13.09
C GLY A 126 4.49 3.78 13.30
N SER A 127 5.79 4.06 13.42
CA SER A 127 6.32 5.42 13.48
C SER A 127 6.80 5.86 12.09
N LYS A 128 6.24 6.97 11.60
CA LYS A 128 6.56 7.51 10.26
C LYS A 128 7.64 8.57 10.38
N ASP A 129 8.57 8.58 9.43
CA ASP A 129 9.52 9.67 9.28
C ASP A 129 8.91 10.90 8.57
N ASP A 130 9.68 11.97 8.47
CA ASP A 130 9.21 13.24 7.89
C ASP A 130 8.84 13.11 6.40
N GLU A 131 9.55 12.26 5.65
CA GLU A 131 9.24 12.02 4.23
C GLU A 131 7.97 11.18 4.05
N GLU A 132 7.77 10.16 4.89
CA GLU A 132 6.54 9.37 4.95
C GLU A 132 5.34 10.27 5.28
N ILE A 133 5.47 11.13 6.31
CA ILE A 133 4.44 12.09 6.70
C ILE A 133 4.13 13.06 5.56
N ALA A 134 5.14 13.59 4.87
CA ALA A 134 4.95 14.48 3.73
C ALA A 134 4.17 13.80 2.59
N ASN A 135 4.44 12.52 2.31
CA ASN A 135 3.70 11.76 1.30
C ASN A 135 2.25 11.48 1.71
N MET A 136 2.00 11.16 2.99
CA MET A 136 0.64 11.00 3.54
C MET A 136 -0.15 12.32 3.42
N ILE A 137 0.47 13.45 3.77
CA ILE A 137 -0.13 14.78 3.62
C ILE A 137 -0.45 15.07 2.14
N ALA A 138 0.46 14.75 1.23
CA ALA A 138 0.23 14.95 -0.21
C ALA A 138 -0.95 14.12 -0.72
N ALA A 139 -1.04 12.83 -0.34
CA ALA A 139 -2.18 11.98 -0.67
C ALA A 139 -3.49 12.58 -0.14
N GLN A 140 -3.50 13.06 1.10
CA GLN A 140 -4.68 13.69 1.70
C GLN A 140 -5.09 14.97 0.96
N ARG A 141 -4.14 15.84 0.57
CA ARG A 141 -4.42 17.07 -0.17
C ARG A 141 -4.98 16.82 -1.57
N ILE A 142 -4.53 15.75 -2.23
CA ILE A 142 -5.11 15.32 -3.51
C ILE A 142 -6.59 14.94 -3.32
N ALA A 143 -6.90 14.13 -2.31
CA ALA A 143 -8.28 13.72 -2.00
C ALA A 143 -9.17 14.92 -1.64
N GLU A 144 -8.69 15.85 -0.82
CA GLU A 144 -9.40 17.09 -0.46
C GLU A 144 -9.68 17.97 -1.68
N GLY A 145 -8.71 18.10 -2.58
CA GLY A 145 -8.88 18.85 -3.84
C GLY A 145 -9.93 18.20 -4.75
N ALA A 146 -9.93 16.89 -4.85
CA ALA A 146 -10.92 16.12 -5.60
C ALA A 146 -12.32 16.29 -5.01
N LEU A 147 -12.46 16.26 -3.68
CA LEU A 147 -13.72 16.54 -2.99
C LEU A 147 -14.23 17.94 -3.30
N ALA A 148 -13.41 18.95 -3.17
CA ALA A 148 -13.79 20.32 -3.43
C ALA A 148 -14.28 20.53 -4.86
N GLN A 149 -13.77 19.77 -5.82
CA GLN A 149 -14.17 19.82 -7.21
C GLN A 149 -15.47 19.03 -7.46
N ILE A 150 -15.57 17.78 -6.95
CA ILE A 150 -16.76 16.95 -7.16
C ILE A 150 -18.01 17.58 -6.52
N CYS A 151 -17.90 18.26 -5.39
CA CYS A 151 -19.00 18.99 -4.77
C CYS A 151 -19.58 20.09 -5.65
N LYS A 152 -18.83 20.62 -6.62
CA LYS A 152 -19.32 21.61 -7.59
C LYS A 152 -19.99 20.96 -8.82
N GLU A 153 -19.71 19.69 -9.06
CA GLU A 153 -20.15 18.96 -10.25
C GLU A 153 -21.38 18.08 -9.96
N ILE A 154 -21.56 17.62 -8.73
CA ILE A 154 -22.74 16.81 -8.35
C ILE A 154 -24.03 17.59 -8.59
N HIS A 155 -24.95 16.96 -9.33
CA HIS A 155 -26.29 17.49 -9.57
C HIS A 155 -27.33 16.38 -9.58
N VAL A 156 -28.59 16.74 -9.40
CA VAL A 156 -29.72 15.80 -9.44
C VAL A 156 -29.70 15.00 -10.75
N GLY A 157 -29.85 13.68 -10.64
CA GLY A 157 -29.87 12.76 -11.75
C GLY A 157 -28.54 12.08 -12.06
N MET A 158 -27.40 12.54 -11.49
CA MET A 158 -26.16 11.75 -11.53
C MET A 158 -26.34 10.45 -10.76
N THR A 159 -25.74 9.38 -11.24
CA THR A 159 -25.71 8.11 -10.50
C THR A 159 -24.56 8.07 -9.49
N GLU A 160 -24.68 7.25 -8.45
CA GLU A 160 -23.58 7.02 -7.50
C GLU A 160 -22.31 6.54 -8.22
N LYS A 161 -22.45 5.69 -9.26
CA LYS A 161 -21.32 5.24 -10.09
C LYS A 161 -20.66 6.37 -10.87
N GLU A 162 -21.42 7.31 -11.43
CA GLU A 162 -20.85 8.46 -12.13
C GLU A 162 -20.06 9.35 -11.17
N ILE A 163 -20.60 9.59 -9.97
CA ILE A 163 -19.91 10.37 -8.93
C ILE A 163 -18.61 9.67 -8.52
N ALA A 164 -18.64 8.33 -8.25
CA ALA A 164 -17.45 7.56 -7.91
C ALA A 164 -16.38 7.61 -9.02
N ALA A 165 -16.78 7.36 -10.26
CA ALA A 165 -15.88 7.40 -11.41
C ALA A 165 -15.24 8.79 -11.60
N ARG A 166 -16.03 9.85 -11.42
CA ARG A 166 -15.55 11.22 -11.54
C ARG A 166 -14.59 11.59 -10.41
N LEU A 167 -14.88 11.20 -9.17
CA LEU A 167 -14.03 11.42 -8.02
C LEU A 167 -12.67 10.71 -8.18
N ASN A 168 -12.69 9.45 -8.62
CA ASN A 168 -11.49 8.69 -8.92
C ASN A 168 -10.64 9.34 -10.02
N TYR A 169 -11.29 9.80 -11.09
CA TYR A 169 -10.63 10.55 -12.16
C TYR A 169 -9.95 11.82 -11.63
N LEU A 170 -10.62 12.58 -10.77
CA LEU A 170 -10.08 13.82 -10.20
C LEU A 170 -8.83 13.55 -9.36
N MET A 171 -8.83 12.50 -8.53
CA MET A 171 -7.65 12.12 -7.73
C MET A 171 -6.48 11.71 -8.62
N VAL A 172 -6.70 10.82 -9.60
CA VAL A 172 -5.64 10.36 -10.51
C VAL A 172 -5.11 11.51 -11.37
N SER A 173 -5.99 12.37 -11.88
CA SER A 173 -5.59 13.55 -12.67
C SER A 173 -4.79 14.56 -11.86
N ALA A 174 -4.95 14.58 -10.54
CA ALA A 174 -4.19 15.44 -9.62
C ALA A 174 -2.85 14.81 -9.18
N GLY A 175 -2.48 13.64 -9.71
CA GLY A 175 -1.19 12.99 -9.48
C GLY A 175 -1.20 11.79 -8.54
N ALA A 176 -2.39 11.29 -8.12
CA ALA A 176 -2.46 10.04 -7.42
C ALA A 176 -2.12 8.85 -8.34
N GLU A 177 -1.47 7.83 -7.80
CA GLU A 177 -1.14 6.59 -8.52
C GLU A 177 -2.39 5.75 -8.79
N LYS A 178 -3.25 5.66 -7.80
CA LYS A 178 -4.52 4.90 -7.83
C LYS A 178 -5.39 5.31 -6.64
N THR A 179 -6.60 4.77 -6.54
CA THR A 179 -7.40 4.81 -5.30
C THR A 179 -6.74 3.93 -4.24
N SER A 180 -6.87 4.29 -2.97
CA SER A 180 -6.35 3.50 -1.84
C SER A 180 -7.25 2.31 -1.51
N PHE A 181 -8.53 2.43 -1.81
CA PHE A 181 -9.57 1.39 -1.71
C PHE A 181 -10.70 1.68 -2.71
N ASP A 182 -11.67 0.80 -2.79
CA ASP A 182 -12.84 0.98 -3.65
C ASP A 182 -13.70 2.14 -3.13
N THR A 183 -13.81 3.20 -3.91
CA THR A 183 -14.57 4.40 -3.54
C THR A 183 -16.03 4.07 -3.26
N ILE A 184 -16.52 4.50 -2.10
CA ILE A 184 -17.92 4.36 -1.69
C ILE A 184 -18.65 5.68 -1.96
N ILE A 185 -19.77 5.61 -2.68
CA ILE A 185 -20.74 6.69 -2.82
C ILE A 185 -22.10 6.12 -2.44
N ALA A 186 -22.65 6.61 -1.34
CA ALA A 186 -23.92 6.16 -0.81
C ALA A 186 -24.88 7.34 -0.64
N SER A 187 -25.99 7.34 -1.38
CA SER A 187 -26.94 8.45 -1.40
C SER A 187 -28.32 8.07 -0.87
N GLY A 188 -28.97 9.00 -0.18
CA GLY A 188 -30.31 8.81 0.37
C GLY A 188 -30.39 7.51 1.20
N PRO A 189 -31.29 6.56 0.87
CA PRO A 189 -31.45 5.32 1.63
C PRO A 189 -30.18 4.43 1.65
N ASN A 190 -29.30 4.53 0.65
CA ASN A 190 -28.04 3.77 0.64
C ASN A 190 -27.03 4.26 1.70
N GLY A 191 -27.16 5.49 2.18
CA GLY A 191 -26.32 6.07 3.23
C GLY A 191 -26.37 5.33 4.57
N SER A 192 -27.36 4.45 4.78
CA SER A 192 -27.43 3.57 5.95
C SER A 192 -26.47 2.38 5.91
N MET A 193 -25.82 2.14 4.78
CA MET A 193 -24.91 1.01 4.56
C MET A 193 -23.44 1.49 4.60
N PRO A 194 -22.66 1.19 5.65
CA PRO A 194 -21.28 1.66 5.78
C PRO A 194 -20.36 1.19 4.63
N HIS A 195 -20.63 0.00 4.10
CA HIS A 195 -19.89 -0.57 2.96
C HIS A 195 -20.74 -0.65 1.69
N ALA A 196 -21.47 0.43 1.40
CA ALA A 196 -22.26 0.50 0.19
C ALA A 196 -21.37 0.44 -1.06
N VAL A 197 -21.84 -0.26 -2.09
CA VAL A 197 -21.19 -0.25 -3.41
C VAL A 197 -21.93 0.77 -4.27
N PRO A 198 -21.22 1.71 -4.93
CA PRO A 198 -21.85 2.69 -5.82
C PRO A 198 -22.76 2.03 -6.86
N SER A 199 -24.02 2.42 -6.89
CA SER A 199 -25.07 1.82 -7.71
C SER A 199 -25.49 2.73 -8.87
N MET A 200 -26.48 2.29 -9.66
CA MET A 200 -27.13 3.10 -10.68
C MET A 200 -28.22 4.02 -10.09
N ARG A 201 -28.37 4.07 -8.77
CA ARG A 201 -29.28 5.02 -8.13
C ARG A 201 -28.89 6.44 -8.50
N GLN A 202 -29.85 7.20 -9.00
CA GLN A 202 -29.68 8.62 -9.26
C GLN A 202 -29.90 9.43 -7.99
N VAL A 203 -28.96 10.33 -7.70
CA VAL A 203 -29.07 11.25 -6.56
C VAL A 203 -30.23 12.24 -6.79
N GLN A 204 -30.95 12.55 -5.73
CA GLN A 204 -32.14 13.37 -5.74
C GLN A 204 -31.96 14.62 -4.88
N GLN A 205 -32.80 15.61 -5.13
CA GLN A 205 -32.88 16.82 -4.31
C GLN A 205 -33.18 16.42 -2.84
N GLY A 206 -32.37 16.93 -1.92
CA GLY A 206 -32.50 16.64 -0.49
C GLY A 206 -31.76 15.38 -0.02
N ASP A 207 -31.15 14.58 -0.91
CA ASP A 207 -30.33 13.45 -0.49
C ASP A 207 -29.11 13.91 0.32
N PHE A 208 -28.77 13.16 1.36
CA PHE A 208 -27.40 13.09 1.83
C PHE A 208 -26.60 12.13 0.95
N ILE A 209 -25.38 12.52 0.62
CA ILE A 209 -24.44 11.74 -0.17
C ILE A 209 -23.20 11.54 0.70
N THR A 210 -23.01 10.33 1.19
CA THR A 210 -21.78 9.93 1.87
C THR A 210 -20.79 9.45 0.85
N MET A 211 -19.62 10.08 0.86
CA MET A 211 -18.47 9.76 0.01
C MET A 211 -17.34 9.30 0.89
N ASP A 212 -16.91 8.05 0.73
CA ASP A 212 -15.75 7.47 1.41
C ASP A 212 -14.72 7.06 0.36
N PHE A 213 -13.56 7.69 0.39
CA PHE A 213 -12.59 7.64 -0.68
C PHE A 213 -11.20 8.03 -0.19
N GLY A 214 -10.22 7.61 -0.95
CA GLY A 214 -8.83 7.96 -0.74
C GLY A 214 -7.98 7.60 -1.93
N CYS A 215 -6.75 8.03 -1.92
CA CYS A 215 -5.80 7.76 -2.99
C CYS A 215 -4.41 7.40 -2.47
N VAL A 216 -3.60 6.85 -3.36
CA VAL A 216 -2.19 6.52 -3.10
C VAL A 216 -1.31 7.55 -3.78
N TYR A 217 -0.37 8.11 -3.04
CA TYR A 217 0.67 8.99 -3.54
C TYR A 217 2.03 8.54 -3.01
N LYS A 218 2.95 8.21 -3.91
CA LYS A 218 4.25 7.62 -3.58
C LYS A 218 4.14 6.49 -2.56
N GLY A 219 3.20 5.55 -2.81
CA GLY A 219 2.95 4.38 -1.97
C GLY A 219 2.24 4.64 -0.64
N TYR A 220 1.92 5.89 -0.29
CA TYR A 220 1.21 6.26 0.95
C TYR A 220 -0.25 6.58 0.66
N CYS A 221 -1.13 6.10 1.54
CA CYS A 221 -2.57 6.18 1.37
C CYS A 221 -3.15 7.41 2.10
N SER A 222 -4.17 8.03 1.50
CA SER A 222 -5.17 8.81 2.21
C SER A 222 -6.46 8.00 2.37
N ASP A 223 -7.25 8.40 3.34
CA ASP A 223 -8.55 7.82 3.67
C ASP A 223 -9.41 8.91 4.30
N MET A 224 -10.58 9.18 3.70
CA MET A 224 -11.49 10.19 4.24
C MET A 224 -12.94 9.93 3.85
N THR A 225 -13.83 10.15 4.82
CA THR A 225 -15.28 10.13 4.61
C THR A 225 -15.84 11.54 4.77
N ARG A 226 -16.72 11.96 3.85
CA ARG A 226 -17.48 13.20 3.94
C ARG A 226 -18.92 12.97 3.48
N THR A 227 -19.86 13.59 4.20
CA THR A 227 -21.27 13.61 3.82
C THR A 227 -21.67 15.01 3.44
N VAL A 228 -22.30 15.15 2.28
CA VAL A 228 -22.83 16.42 1.78
C VAL A 228 -24.33 16.30 1.49
N ALA A 229 -25.05 17.41 1.57
CA ALA A 229 -26.45 17.46 1.17
C ALA A 229 -26.57 17.99 -0.26
N LEU A 230 -27.39 17.36 -1.10
CA LEU A 230 -27.73 17.86 -2.42
C LEU A 230 -28.93 18.79 -2.33
N GLY A 231 -28.64 20.09 -2.23
CA GLY A 231 -29.63 21.12 -1.94
C GLY A 231 -29.91 21.29 -0.44
N GLU A 232 -31.10 21.77 -0.11
CA GLU A 232 -31.46 22.05 1.29
C GLU A 232 -31.93 20.78 2.01
N PRO A 233 -31.25 20.33 3.06
CA PRO A 233 -31.67 19.17 3.85
C PRO A 233 -32.91 19.51 4.69
N SER A 234 -33.74 18.50 5.02
CA SER A 234 -34.87 18.66 5.89
C SER A 234 -34.46 19.09 7.31
N GLU A 235 -35.40 19.66 8.08
CA GLU A 235 -35.14 20.04 9.48
C GLU A 235 -34.80 18.83 10.36
N GLU A 236 -35.28 17.64 10.01
CA GLU A 236 -34.92 16.39 10.67
C GLU A 236 -33.49 16.00 10.35
N MET A 237 -33.07 16.06 9.09
CA MET A 237 -31.70 15.76 8.64
C MET A 237 -30.67 16.73 9.22
N LYS A 238 -31.02 17.99 9.47
CA LYS A 238 -30.13 18.98 10.11
C LYS A 238 -29.84 18.68 11.59
N LYS A 239 -30.56 17.74 12.21
CA LYS A 239 -30.36 17.35 13.63
C LYS A 239 -29.40 16.19 13.80
N VAL A 240 -29.01 15.53 12.73
CA VAL A 240 -28.10 14.41 12.68
C VAL A 240 -26.70 14.90 12.32
#